data_56a82d25b421102a1cd66ab9eaa7cd4a
#
_entry.id   56a82d25b421102a1cd66ab9eaa7cd4a
#
_cell.length_a   1.000
_cell.length_b   1.000
_cell.length_c   1.000
_cell.angle_alpha   90.00
_cell.angle_beta   90.00
_cell.angle_gamma   90.00
#
_symmetry.space_group_name_H-M   'P 1'
#
loop_
_entity.id
_entity.type
_entity.pdbx_description
1 polymer ?
#
loop_
_entity_poly.entity_id
_entity_poly.type
_entity_poly.pdbx_seq_one_letter_code
_entity_poly.pdbx_strand_id
1 'polypeptide(L)'
;MNKFFRLAAGALAALTLALPVMAEEARPGITAYKAANITIDGNLDDWNLDSPAVVKDASQVIRDATFWQGEDDCSANFYLAWDEDNLYMAAQVTEDSPLGAIEMLPIDGEDNLKLYISTDPTADPERTEYGTNDFLVYFVMDEPYWDTAIDRSMVPKESRARFVSVGMDGGESVLDGYKCAVEMTTKGFNWEAVIPWSCFTSKNIEQYVPKAGDVLSCNFAITDISYPCPGTEYIPQMAWTGDQNINKSPSAWGSVTLAD
;
A
#
# COMPACT_ATOMS: atom_id res chain seq x y z
N MET A 1 -43.35 68.77 39.95
CA MET A 1 -43.75 67.75 38.97
C MET A 1 -42.48 67.11 38.42
N ASN A 2 -41.98 66.01 39.04
CA ASN A 2 -40.76 65.35 38.66
C ASN A 2 -41.12 64.08 37.94
N LYS A 3 -40.74 63.97 36.66
CA LYS A 3 -40.88 62.71 35.88
C LYS A 3 -39.58 61.92 35.97
N PHE A 4 -39.67 60.77 36.59
CA PHE A 4 -38.59 59.74 36.59
C PHE A 4 -38.55 59.03 35.27
N PHE A 5 -37.41 59.08 34.59
CA PHE A 5 -37.10 58.20 33.49
C PHE A 5 -36.42 56.90 34.04
N ARG A 6 -37.02 55.76 33.79
CA ARG A 6 -36.40 54.44 34.04
C ARG A 6 -35.67 53.99 32.78
N LEU A 7 -34.36 53.93 32.87
CA LEU A 7 -33.58 53.22 31.86
C LEU A 7 -33.74 51.68 32.08
N ALA A 8 -34.21 50.95 31.07
CA ALA A 8 -34.17 49.53 31.03
C ALA A 8 -32.87 49.11 30.37
N ALA A 9 -31.96 48.43 31.12
CA ALA A 9 -30.77 47.83 30.60
C ALA A 9 -31.14 46.44 30.03
N GLY A 10 -31.12 46.31 28.71
CA GLY A 10 -31.26 45.01 28.02
C GLY A 10 -29.93 44.26 28.04
N ALA A 11 -29.90 43.13 28.74
CA ALA A 11 -28.78 42.20 28.67
C ALA A 11 -28.84 41.42 27.36
N LEU A 12 -27.86 41.62 26.48
CA LEU A 12 -27.68 40.83 25.28
C LEU A 12 -26.94 39.56 25.68
N ALA A 13 -27.62 38.41 25.74
CA ALA A 13 -27.01 37.12 25.93
C ALA A 13 -26.41 36.67 24.59
N ALA A 14 -25.08 36.67 24.49
CA ALA A 14 -24.38 36.07 23.36
C ALA A 14 -24.45 34.55 23.46
N LEU A 15 -25.25 33.94 22.57
CA LEU A 15 -25.33 32.50 22.43
C LEU A 15 -24.13 32.06 21.59
N THR A 16 -23.07 31.60 22.22
CA THR A 16 -21.94 30.97 21.52
C THR A 16 -22.38 29.56 21.09
N LEU A 17 -22.72 29.40 19.82
CA LEU A 17 -22.87 28.10 19.20
C LEU A 17 -21.48 27.45 19.13
N ALA A 18 -21.20 26.50 20.03
CA ALA A 18 -20.08 25.59 19.87
C ALA A 18 -20.40 24.66 18.69
N LEU A 19 -19.74 24.89 17.57
CA LEU A 19 -19.75 23.91 16.47
C LEU A 19 -19.08 22.63 16.99
N PRO A 20 -19.65 21.44 16.74
CA PRO A 20 -18.95 20.21 17.05
C PRO A 20 -17.64 20.20 16.24
N VAL A 21 -16.52 20.14 16.91
CA VAL A 21 -15.24 19.78 16.30
C VAL A 21 -15.45 18.34 15.84
N MET A 22 -15.60 18.13 14.54
CA MET A 22 -15.55 16.81 13.98
C MET A 22 -14.16 16.27 14.34
N ALA A 23 -14.10 15.21 15.13
CA ALA A 23 -12.85 14.51 15.35
C ALA A 23 -12.36 14.07 13.96
N GLU A 24 -11.18 14.52 13.58
CA GLU A 24 -10.51 14.01 12.40
C GLU A 24 -10.38 12.49 12.57
N GLU A 25 -10.94 11.71 11.65
CA GLU A 25 -10.81 10.26 11.72
C GLU A 25 -9.32 9.95 11.66
N ALA A 26 -8.85 9.24 12.70
CA ALA A 26 -7.45 8.82 12.74
C ALA A 26 -7.14 7.99 11.48
N ARG A 27 -6.01 8.25 10.85
CA ARG A 27 -5.55 7.48 9.68
C ARG A 27 -5.53 5.99 10.02
N PRO A 28 -5.99 5.13 9.13
CA PRO A 28 -5.83 3.68 9.31
C PRO A 28 -4.35 3.34 9.52
N GLY A 29 -4.10 2.44 10.44
CA GLY A 29 -2.74 2.01 10.77
C GLY A 29 -2.66 0.51 10.97
N ILE A 30 -1.54 -0.09 10.57
CA ILE A 30 -1.19 -1.48 10.84
C ILE A 30 0.09 -1.54 11.67
N THR A 31 0.39 -2.74 12.18
CA THR A 31 1.63 -3.02 12.90
C THR A 31 2.48 -3.97 12.08
N ALA A 32 3.73 -3.59 11.83
CA ALA A 32 4.75 -4.49 11.34
C ALA A 32 5.51 -5.04 12.56
N TYR A 33 5.34 -6.33 12.84
CA TYR A 33 6.03 -6.99 13.95
C TYR A 33 7.45 -7.36 13.54
N LYS A 34 8.34 -7.45 14.52
CA LYS A 34 9.71 -7.87 14.26
C LYS A 34 9.74 -9.29 13.72
N ALA A 35 10.40 -9.49 12.59
CA ALA A 35 10.51 -10.77 11.93
C ALA A 35 11.28 -11.78 12.79
N ALA A 36 10.69 -12.96 13.00
CA ALA A 36 11.30 -14.05 13.73
C ALA A 36 11.34 -15.29 12.84
N ASN A 37 12.41 -15.43 12.06
CA ASN A 37 12.65 -16.59 11.19
C ASN A 37 11.65 -16.76 10.02
N ILE A 38 11.22 -15.66 9.39
CA ILE A 38 10.41 -15.73 8.18
C ILE A 38 11.22 -16.38 7.05
N THR A 39 10.65 -17.40 6.42
CA THR A 39 11.20 -18.11 5.26
C THR A 39 10.39 -17.72 4.04
N ILE A 40 11.02 -17.25 2.99
CA ILE A 40 10.31 -16.86 1.76
C ILE A 40 10.10 -18.11 0.90
N ASP A 41 8.95 -18.77 1.08
CA ASP A 41 8.57 -20.02 0.41
C ASP A 41 7.10 -20.07 -0.05
N GLY A 42 6.31 -19.01 0.22
CA GLY A 42 4.89 -18.89 -0.13
C GLY A 42 3.95 -19.31 1.00
N ASN A 43 4.47 -19.93 2.07
CA ASN A 43 3.68 -20.34 3.22
C ASN A 43 3.75 -19.27 4.32
N LEU A 44 2.61 -18.81 4.78
CA LEU A 44 2.54 -17.74 5.78
C LEU A 44 2.41 -18.26 7.23
N ASP A 45 2.70 -19.53 7.49
CA ASP A 45 2.57 -20.13 8.84
C ASP A 45 3.60 -19.54 9.84
N ASP A 46 4.69 -18.96 9.37
CA ASP A 46 5.73 -18.30 10.17
C ASP A 46 5.53 -16.78 10.31
N TRP A 47 4.42 -16.26 9.79
CA TRP A 47 4.05 -14.85 9.89
C TRP A 47 3.16 -14.55 11.09
N ASN A 48 3.31 -13.34 11.65
CA ASN A 48 2.29 -12.77 12.53
C ASN A 48 1.21 -12.06 11.68
N LEU A 49 0.02 -12.64 11.63
CA LEU A 49 -1.08 -12.16 10.81
C LEU A 49 -2.13 -11.33 11.60
N ASP A 50 -1.76 -10.79 12.77
CA ASP A 50 -2.71 -10.11 13.67
C ASP A 50 -3.11 -8.70 13.22
N SER A 51 -2.36 -8.08 12.31
CA SER A 51 -2.57 -6.67 11.92
C SER A 51 -2.62 -6.48 10.39
N PRO A 52 -3.67 -6.98 9.71
CA PRO A 52 -3.81 -6.85 8.27
C PRO A 52 -4.24 -5.45 7.83
N ALA A 53 -3.70 -5.00 6.69
CA ALA A 53 -4.34 -4.00 5.86
C ALA A 53 -5.35 -4.68 4.94
N VAL A 54 -6.64 -4.55 5.23
CA VAL A 54 -7.72 -5.28 4.55
C VAL A 54 -8.24 -4.50 3.35
N VAL A 55 -8.24 -5.12 2.16
CA VAL A 55 -8.76 -4.57 0.91
C VAL A 55 -9.80 -5.53 0.35
N LYS A 56 -11.09 -5.20 0.46
CA LYS A 56 -12.20 -6.08 0.04
C LYS A 56 -13.54 -5.38 -0.19
N ASP A 57 -13.62 -4.09 0.09
CA ASP A 57 -14.88 -3.35 0.00
C ASP A 57 -14.98 -2.55 -1.29
N ALA A 58 -16.20 -2.41 -1.83
CA ALA A 58 -16.46 -1.62 -3.03
C ALA A 58 -16.00 -0.16 -2.92
N SER A 59 -15.98 0.41 -1.71
CA SER A 59 -15.47 1.76 -1.46
C SER A 59 -13.96 1.89 -1.62
N GLN A 60 -13.23 0.77 -1.63
CA GLN A 60 -11.79 0.69 -1.82
C GLN A 60 -11.39 0.52 -3.29
N VAL A 61 -12.37 0.34 -4.20
CA VAL A 61 -12.11 0.28 -5.64
C VAL A 61 -11.89 1.69 -6.16
N ILE A 62 -10.65 2.04 -6.41
CA ILE A 62 -10.23 3.40 -6.77
C ILE A 62 -10.16 3.63 -8.29
N ARG A 63 -10.23 2.57 -9.09
CA ARG A 63 -10.19 2.62 -10.55
C ARG A 63 -11.06 1.52 -11.13
N ASP A 64 -11.79 1.83 -12.21
CA ASP A 64 -12.59 0.91 -13.02
C ASP A 64 -13.59 0.03 -12.23
N ALA A 65 -14.22 0.61 -11.20
CA ALA A 65 -15.05 -0.07 -10.21
C ALA A 65 -16.22 -0.90 -10.79
N THR A 66 -16.64 -0.63 -12.02
CA THR A 66 -17.71 -1.38 -12.69
C THR A 66 -17.29 -2.79 -13.11
N PHE A 67 -16.00 -3.08 -13.10
CA PHE A 67 -15.45 -4.38 -13.49
C PHE A 67 -15.11 -5.26 -12.30
N TRP A 68 -15.03 -4.72 -11.08
CA TRP A 68 -14.88 -5.50 -9.87
C TRP A 68 -16.22 -6.14 -9.48
N GLN A 69 -16.25 -7.44 -9.30
CA GLN A 69 -17.44 -8.23 -9.06
C GLN A 69 -17.65 -8.68 -7.60
N GLY A 70 -16.82 -8.21 -6.69
CA GLY A 70 -16.93 -8.50 -5.26
C GLY A 70 -15.65 -9.09 -4.65
N GLU A 71 -15.72 -9.42 -3.36
CA GLU A 71 -14.54 -9.91 -2.63
C GLU A 71 -14.01 -11.27 -3.12
N ASP A 72 -14.85 -12.10 -3.75
CA ASP A 72 -14.44 -13.38 -4.35
C ASP A 72 -13.75 -13.20 -5.72
N ASP A 73 -13.97 -12.07 -6.39
CA ASP A 73 -13.34 -11.67 -7.64
C ASP A 73 -11.90 -11.18 -7.38
N CYS A 74 -11.79 -10.14 -6.54
CA CYS A 74 -10.49 -9.64 -6.10
C CYS A 74 -10.57 -9.03 -4.71
N SER A 75 -9.74 -9.52 -3.79
CA SER A 75 -9.52 -8.94 -2.47
C SER A 75 -8.17 -9.37 -1.89
N ALA A 76 -7.67 -8.63 -0.89
CA ALA A 76 -6.41 -8.97 -0.27
C ALA A 76 -6.33 -8.55 1.21
N ASN A 77 -5.58 -9.32 2.00
CA ASN A 77 -5.05 -8.90 3.28
C ASN A 77 -3.54 -8.75 3.15
N PHE A 78 -3.02 -7.57 3.42
CA PHE A 78 -1.59 -7.28 3.40
C PHE A 78 -1.02 -7.24 4.81
N TYR A 79 0.19 -7.70 4.96
CA TYR A 79 0.93 -7.74 6.22
C TYR A 79 2.35 -7.24 6.01
N LEU A 80 2.92 -6.61 7.02
CA LEU A 80 4.32 -6.25 7.06
C LEU A 80 4.98 -6.84 8.30
N ALA A 81 6.24 -7.23 8.14
CA ALA A 81 7.17 -7.52 9.20
C ALA A 81 8.51 -6.86 8.89
N TRP A 82 9.41 -6.76 9.87
CA TRP A 82 10.68 -6.09 9.68
C TRP A 82 11.78 -6.67 10.57
N ASP A 83 13.02 -6.50 10.12
CA ASP A 83 14.22 -6.61 10.94
C ASP A 83 15.18 -5.45 10.62
N GLU A 84 16.37 -5.46 11.15
CA GLU A 84 17.35 -4.39 10.96
C GLU A 84 17.82 -4.24 9.51
N ASP A 85 17.74 -5.32 8.73
CA ASP A 85 18.27 -5.38 7.37
C ASP A 85 17.14 -5.31 6.31
N ASN A 86 15.93 -5.79 6.66
CA ASN A 86 14.87 -6.05 5.68
C ASN A 86 13.49 -5.57 6.14
N LEU A 87 12.68 -5.17 5.17
CA LEU A 87 11.23 -5.16 5.24
C LEU A 87 10.72 -6.46 4.63
N TYR A 88 9.73 -7.07 5.26
CA TYR A 88 9.01 -8.22 4.74
C TYR A 88 7.58 -7.82 4.44
N MET A 89 7.03 -8.29 3.34
CA MET A 89 5.63 -8.08 2.97
C MET A 89 5.00 -9.40 2.60
N ALA A 90 3.80 -9.66 3.12
CA ALA A 90 2.95 -10.75 2.70
C ALA A 90 1.59 -10.28 2.25
N ALA A 91 0.95 -11.05 1.38
CA ALA A 91 -0.43 -10.86 0.97
C ALA A 91 -1.15 -12.21 0.90
N GLN A 92 -2.35 -12.27 1.50
CA GLN A 92 -3.32 -13.32 1.25
C GLN A 92 -4.32 -12.76 0.24
N VAL A 93 -4.28 -13.27 -0.98
CA VAL A 93 -5.09 -12.77 -2.09
C VAL A 93 -6.20 -13.76 -2.40
N THR A 94 -7.43 -13.25 -2.51
CA THR A 94 -8.55 -13.93 -3.14
C THR A 94 -8.68 -13.38 -4.55
N GLU A 95 -8.64 -14.24 -5.53
CA GLU A 95 -8.61 -13.90 -6.95
C GLU A 95 -9.13 -15.09 -7.76
N ASP A 96 -10.13 -14.87 -8.60
CA ASP A 96 -10.81 -15.95 -9.33
C ASP A 96 -10.10 -16.32 -10.64
N SER A 97 -9.26 -15.46 -11.17
CA SER A 97 -8.51 -15.69 -12.39
C SER A 97 -7.10 -15.08 -12.39
N PRO A 98 -6.24 -15.47 -11.43
CA PRO A 98 -4.95 -14.82 -11.25
C PRO A 98 -4.07 -14.97 -12.49
N LEU A 99 -3.61 -13.83 -12.99
CA LEU A 99 -2.73 -13.72 -14.16
C LEU A 99 -1.36 -13.20 -13.74
N GLY A 100 -0.38 -14.06 -13.82
CA GLY A 100 1.01 -13.66 -13.67
C GLY A 100 1.48 -12.80 -14.85
N ALA A 101 2.69 -12.28 -14.74
CA ALA A 101 3.31 -11.47 -15.77
C ALA A 101 3.24 -12.15 -17.15
N ILE A 102 2.58 -11.47 -18.08
CA ILE A 102 2.53 -11.89 -19.48
C ILE A 102 3.70 -11.20 -20.20
N GLU A 103 4.39 -11.96 -21.02
CA GLU A 103 5.51 -11.47 -21.80
C GLU A 103 5.19 -10.13 -22.50
N MET A 104 6.00 -9.09 -22.22
CA MET A 104 5.96 -7.78 -22.86
C MET A 104 4.89 -6.77 -22.41
N LEU A 105 4.09 -7.04 -21.39
CA LEU A 105 3.23 -5.98 -20.84
C LEU A 105 4.00 -5.15 -19.80
N PRO A 106 3.69 -3.86 -19.68
CA PRO A 106 4.20 -3.06 -18.56
C PRO A 106 3.67 -3.64 -17.24
N ILE A 107 4.47 -3.60 -16.18
CA ILE A 107 4.12 -4.14 -14.86
C ILE A 107 2.79 -3.62 -14.30
N ASP A 108 2.36 -2.43 -14.71
CA ASP A 108 1.09 -1.82 -14.37
C ASP A 108 -0.08 -2.25 -15.27
N GLY A 109 0.20 -3.06 -16.28
CA GLY A 109 -0.76 -3.71 -17.18
C GLY A 109 -1.03 -5.18 -16.85
N GLU A 110 -0.60 -5.66 -15.71
CA GLU A 110 -0.74 -7.05 -15.23
C GLU A 110 -1.31 -7.07 -13.82
N ASP A 111 -1.75 -8.25 -13.36
CA ASP A 111 -2.08 -8.42 -11.95
C ASP A 111 -0.85 -8.10 -11.13
N ASN A 112 -1.00 -7.19 -10.22
CA ASN A 112 0.11 -6.75 -9.39
C ASN A 112 -0.34 -6.32 -8.01
N LEU A 113 0.55 -6.50 -7.06
CA LEU A 113 0.45 -5.93 -5.72
C LEU A 113 1.31 -4.67 -5.67
N LYS A 114 0.90 -3.70 -4.86
CA LYS A 114 1.64 -2.44 -4.70
C LYS A 114 1.84 -2.14 -3.23
N LEU A 115 3.06 -1.72 -2.92
CA LEU A 115 3.41 -1.12 -1.65
C LEU A 115 3.77 0.34 -1.89
N TYR A 116 3.12 1.23 -1.17
CA TYR A 116 3.49 2.63 -1.03
C TYR A 116 4.10 2.80 0.35
N ILE A 117 5.29 3.33 0.44
CA ILE A 117 5.96 3.50 1.75
C ILE A 117 6.87 4.71 1.75
N SER A 118 6.88 5.43 2.87
CA SER A 118 7.88 6.44 3.16
C SER A 118 8.93 5.88 4.08
N THR A 119 10.19 6.07 3.78
CA THR A 119 11.31 5.73 4.67
C THR A 119 11.76 6.91 5.53
N ASP A 120 10.96 7.96 5.62
CA ASP A 120 11.17 9.09 6.51
C ASP A 120 10.07 9.15 7.58
N PRO A 121 10.33 8.66 8.81
CA PRO A 121 9.35 8.70 9.90
C PRO A 121 9.02 10.12 10.38
N THR A 122 9.76 11.13 9.92
CA THR A 122 9.54 12.55 10.27
C THR A 122 8.78 13.32 9.19
N ALA A 123 8.51 12.68 8.04
CA ALA A 123 7.80 13.32 6.94
C ALA A 123 6.38 13.72 7.35
N ASP A 124 5.96 14.92 6.95
CA ASP A 124 4.58 15.38 7.17
C ASP A 124 3.60 14.37 6.53
N PRO A 125 2.76 13.69 7.31
CA PRO A 125 1.81 12.75 6.77
C PRO A 125 0.74 13.42 5.88
N GLU A 126 0.48 14.73 6.03
CA GLU A 126 -0.49 15.48 5.23
C GLU A 126 0.09 16.03 3.92
N ARG A 127 1.33 15.69 3.57
CA ARG A 127 1.95 16.14 2.31
C ARG A 127 1.18 15.64 1.09
N THR A 128 0.99 16.51 0.12
CA THR A 128 0.22 16.24 -1.10
C THR A 128 1.09 15.90 -2.32
N GLU A 129 2.41 15.84 -2.13
CA GLU A 129 3.38 15.48 -3.14
C GLU A 129 4.40 14.51 -2.57
N TYR A 130 4.93 13.62 -3.39
CA TYR A 130 5.97 12.68 -2.97
C TYR A 130 7.29 13.41 -2.71
N GLY A 131 7.91 13.04 -1.60
CA GLY A 131 9.29 13.38 -1.29
C GLY A 131 10.28 12.35 -1.84
N THR A 132 11.55 12.59 -1.58
CA THR A 132 12.65 11.70 -2.03
C THR A 132 12.67 10.35 -1.31
N ASN A 133 12.03 10.27 -0.14
CA ASN A 133 11.94 9.05 0.67
C ASN A 133 10.62 8.29 0.47
N ASP A 134 9.81 8.71 -0.52
CA ASP A 134 8.55 8.05 -0.84
C ASP A 134 8.72 7.11 -2.02
N PHE A 135 8.32 5.87 -1.83
CA PHE A 135 8.50 4.79 -2.78
C PHE A 135 7.17 4.15 -3.13
N LEU A 136 6.99 3.83 -4.39
CA LEU A 136 5.97 2.93 -4.91
C LEU A 136 6.67 1.70 -5.44
N VAL A 137 6.32 0.54 -4.93
CA VAL A 137 6.86 -0.75 -5.36
C VAL A 137 5.75 -1.56 -5.97
N TYR A 138 5.96 -2.01 -7.19
CA TYR A 138 5.09 -2.96 -7.87
C TYR A 138 5.66 -4.36 -7.73
N PHE A 139 4.79 -5.33 -7.46
CA PHE A 139 5.13 -6.75 -7.41
C PHE A 139 4.17 -7.51 -8.31
N VAL A 140 4.70 -8.36 -9.15
CA VAL A 140 3.92 -9.33 -9.93
C VAL A 140 4.07 -10.70 -9.32
N MET A 141 3.14 -11.61 -9.61
CA MET A 141 3.28 -13.00 -9.21
C MET A 141 4.54 -13.61 -9.83
N ASP A 142 5.32 -14.29 -8.99
CA ASP A 142 6.38 -15.17 -9.42
C ASP A 142 5.89 -16.63 -9.25
N GLU A 143 6.73 -17.64 -9.46
CA GLU A 143 6.34 -19.06 -9.34
C GLU A 143 5.28 -19.39 -8.24
N PRO A 144 4.43 -20.37 -8.42
CA PRO A 144 4.40 -21.44 -9.46
C PRO A 144 3.41 -21.21 -10.60
N TYR A 145 2.76 -20.07 -10.64
CA TYR A 145 1.58 -19.83 -11.49
C TYR A 145 1.87 -19.71 -12.97
N TRP A 146 3.11 -19.60 -13.33
CA TRP A 146 3.51 -19.52 -14.75
C TRP A 146 3.16 -20.79 -15.50
N ASP A 147 2.55 -20.62 -16.66
CA ASP A 147 2.45 -21.69 -17.62
C ASP A 147 3.87 -22.24 -17.89
N THR A 148 4.02 -23.57 -17.75
CA THR A 148 5.30 -24.25 -17.99
C THR A 148 5.82 -24.08 -19.42
N ALA A 149 5.01 -23.50 -20.31
CA ALA A 149 5.39 -23.17 -21.69
C ALA A 149 6.21 -21.89 -21.81
N ILE A 150 6.23 -21.03 -20.77
CA ILE A 150 6.99 -19.78 -20.80
C ILE A 150 8.36 -19.99 -20.15
N ASP A 151 9.42 -19.73 -20.92
CA ASP A 151 10.77 -19.74 -20.37
C ASP A 151 11.02 -18.48 -19.54
N ARG A 152 10.99 -18.62 -18.23
CA ARG A 152 11.16 -17.53 -17.25
C ARG A 152 12.51 -16.86 -17.28
N SER A 153 13.53 -17.52 -17.80
CA SER A 153 14.83 -16.90 -17.97
C SER A 153 14.79 -15.72 -18.95
N MET A 154 13.71 -15.65 -19.76
CA MET A 154 13.48 -14.57 -20.71
C MET A 154 12.69 -13.39 -20.12
N VAL A 155 12.07 -13.55 -18.94
CA VAL A 155 11.39 -12.44 -18.26
C VAL A 155 12.41 -11.69 -17.42
N PRO A 156 12.64 -10.40 -17.67
CA PRO A 156 13.58 -9.62 -16.88
C PRO A 156 13.19 -9.64 -15.40
N LYS A 157 14.17 -9.77 -14.49
CA LYS A 157 13.94 -9.72 -13.05
C LYS A 157 13.21 -8.43 -12.64
N GLU A 158 13.48 -7.36 -13.34
CA GLU A 158 12.87 -6.04 -13.16
C GLU A 158 11.35 -6.04 -13.41
N SER A 159 10.84 -7.02 -14.15
CA SER A 159 9.40 -7.19 -14.37
C SER A 159 8.68 -7.83 -13.18
N ARG A 160 9.39 -8.42 -12.23
CA ARG A 160 8.84 -9.11 -11.06
C ARG A 160 8.64 -8.20 -9.87
N ALA A 161 9.51 -7.21 -9.74
CA ALA A 161 9.35 -6.11 -8.80
C ALA A 161 9.97 -4.85 -9.38
N ARG A 162 9.23 -3.77 -9.35
CA ARG A 162 9.68 -2.47 -9.84
C ARG A 162 9.51 -1.42 -8.77
N PHE A 163 10.61 -0.80 -8.40
CA PHE A 163 10.60 0.35 -7.52
C PHE A 163 10.47 1.62 -8.34
N VAL A 164 9.52 2.44 -7.97
CA VAL A 164 9.36 3.79 -8.52
C VAL A 164 9.43 4.75 -7.33
N SER A 165 10.40 5.62 -7.33
CA SER A 165 10.39 6.77 -6.42
C SER A 165 10.21 8.03 -7.26
N VAL A 166 9.24 8.84 -6.92
CA VAL A 166 8.93 10.06 -7.66
C VAL A 166 9.96 11.17 -7.41
N GLY A 167 10.66 11.10 -6.28
CA GLY A 167 11.82 11.96 -6.00
C GLY A 167 13.10 11.50 -6.69
N MET A 168 13.09 10.36 -7.36
CA MET A 168 14.21 9.87 -8.16
C MET A 168 14.10 10.38 -9.58
N ASP A 169 15.18 10.89 -10.13
CA ASP A 169 15.32 11.20 -11.54
C ASP A 169 15.19 9.94 -12.43
N GLY A 170 14.02 9.28 -12.39
CA GLY A 170 13.73 8.07 -13.16
C GLY A 170 14.66 6.89 -12.89
N GLY A 171 15.30 6.84 -11.72
CA GLY A 171 16.24 5.79 -11.38
C GLY A 171 15.52 4.53 -10.91
N GLU A 172 15.73 3.42 -11.60
CA GLU A 172 15.37 2.09 -11.09
C GLU A 172 16.24 1.78 -9.87
N SER A 173 15.61 1.32 -8.79
CA SER A 173 16.35 0.86 -7.62
C SER A 173 17.01 -0.48 -7.93
N VAL A 174 18.16 -0.68 -7.34
CA VAL A 174 18.82 -1.98 -7.36
C VAL A 174 18.03 -2.95 -6.48
N LEU A 175 17.51 -4.00 -7.07
CA LEU A 175 16.77 -5.07 -6.37
C LEU A 175 17.72 -6.12 -5.77
N ASP A 176 18.89 -5.72 -5.30
CA ASP A 176 19.87 -6.64 -4.75
C ASP A 176 19.37 -7.22 -3.42
N GLY A 177 19.31 -8.54 -3.34
CA GLY A 177 18.80 -9.27 -2.19
C GLY A 177 17.28 -9.43 -2.11
N TYR A 178 16.49 -8.80 -2.99
CA TYR A 178 15.06 -9.04 -3.09
C TYR A 178 14.76 -10.50 -3.47
N LYS A 179 13.76 -11.09 -2.80
CA LYS A 179 13.19 -12.40 -3.14
C LYS A 179 11.70 -12.37 -2.88
N CYS A 180 10.96 -13.14 -3.66
CA CYS A 180 9.55 -13.40 -3.41
C CYS A 180 9.22 -14.88 -3.66
N ALA A 181 8.09 -15.31 -3.11
CA ALA A 181 7.51 -16.63 -3.33
C ALA A 181 5.99 -16.55 -3.36
N VAL A 182 5.36 -17.50 -4.03
CA VAL A 182 3.90 -17.63 -4.17
C VAL A 182 3.50 -19.06 -3.89
N GLU A 183 2.43 -19.24 -3.11
CA GLU A 183 1.73 -20.51 -2.93
C GLU A 183 0.28 -20.35 -3.37
N MET A 184 -0.17 -21.20 -4.31
CA MET A 184 -1.57 -21.20 -4.76
C MET A 184 -2.49 -21.78 -3.68
N THR A 185 -3.60 -21.11 -3.44
CA THR A 185 -4.67 -21.56 -2.56
C THR A 185 -5.91 -21.98 -3.34
N THR A 186 -6.96 -22.39 -2.66
CA THR A 186 -8.24 -22.75 -3.31
C THR A 186 -9.02 -21.54 -3.82
N LYS A 187 -8.66 -20.32 -3.42
CA LYS A 187 -9.37 -19.08 -3.74
C LYS A 187 -8.46 -17.97 -4.26
N GLY A 188 -7.26 -18.27 -4.69
CA GLY A 188 -6.28 -17.30 -5.11
C GLY A 188 -4.88 -17.75 -4.72
N PHE A 189 -4.11 -16.90 -4.02
CA PHE A 189 -2.73 -17.22 -3.68
C PHE A 189 -2.27 -16.49 -2.40
N ASN A 190 -1.28 -17.07 -1.74
CA ASN A 190 -0.43 -16.36 -0.80
C ASN A 190 0.81 -15.86 -1.56
N TRP A 191 1.22 -14.67 -1.25
CA TRP A 191 2.43 -14.06 -1.79
C TRP A 191 3.25 -13.47 -0.65
N GLU A 192 4.55 -13.61 -0.72
CA GLU A 192 5.44 -12.99 0.26
C GLU A 192 6.77 -12.57 -0.37
N ALA A 193 7.41 -11.58 0.24
CA ALA A 193 8.72 -11.10 -0.18
C ALA A 193 9.57 -10.61 0.98
N VAL A 194 10.89 -10.73 0.82
CA VAL A 194 11.90 -9.99 1.57
C VAL A 194 12.48 -8.90 0.70
N ILE A 195 12.50 -7.68 1.24
CA ILE A 195 12.92 -6.46 0.56
C ILE A 195 13.98 -5.79 1.43
N PRO A 196 15.27 -5.91 1.11
CA PRO A 196 16.31 -5.21 1.86
C PRO A 196 16.02 -3.70 1.96
N TRP A 197 16.19 -3.12 3.13
CA TRP A 197 16.04 -1.66 3.30
C TRP A 197 16.94 -0.87 2.35
N SER A 198 18.05 -1.46 1.92
CA SER A 198 18.95 -0.87 0.92
C SER A 198 18.32 -0.71 -0.47
N CYS A 199 17.21 -1.40 -0.75
CA CYS A 199 16.44 -1.20 -1.99
C CYS A 199 15.68 0.13 -1.99
N PHE A 200 15.33 0.65 -0.79
CA PHE A 200 14.66 1.95 -0.64
C PHE A 200 15.69 3.08 -0.61
N THR A 201 16.33 3.29 -1.74
CA THR A 201 17.38 4.31 -1.89
C THR A 201 17.13 5.18 -3.09
N SER A 202 17.57 6.43 -3.03
CA SER A 202 17.63 7.35 -4.16
C SER A 202 18.93 8.16 -4.09
N LYS A 203 19.25 8.88 -5.16
CA LYS A 203 20.37 9.81 -5.13
C LYS A 203 20.09 10.87 -4.06
N ASN A 204 21.05 11.07 -3.17
CA ASN A 204 21.05 12.11 -2.14
C ASN A 204 20.14 11.86 -0.93
N ILE A 205 19.70 10.65 -0.66
CA ILE A 205 19.13 10.30 0.64
C ILE A 205 20.08 9.39 1.43
N GLU A 206 20.05 9.54 2.73
CA GLU A 206 20.72 8.60 3.62
C GLU A 206 19.91 7.29 3.69
N GLN A 207 20.61 6.18 3.80
CA GLN A 207 19.98 4.87 4.00
C GLN A 207 19.13 4.90 5.26
N TYR A 208 17.86 4.56 5.14
CA TYR A 208 16.98 4.40 6.28
C TYR A 208 17.46 3.27 7.20
N VAL A 209 17.47 3.53 8.49
CA VAL A 209 17.80 2.56 9.53
C VAL A 209 16.57 2.38 10.41
N PRO A 210 15.85 1.25 10.29
CA PRO A 210 14.59 1.03 11.00
C PRO A 210 14.80 0.93 12.51
N LYS A 211 13.81 1.39 13.27
CA LYS A 211 13.78 1.32 14.72
C LYS A 211 12.40 0.94 15.21
N ALA A 212 12.33 0.14 16.26
CA ALA A 212 11.07 -0.08 16.96
C ALA A 212 10.47 1.25 17.43
N GLY A 213 9.19 1.43 17.16
CA GLY A 213 8.45 2.65 17.42
C GLY A 213 8.42 3.65 16.26
N ASP A 214 9.16 3.43 15.17
CA ASP A 214 9.02 4.25 13.97
C ASP A 214 7.61 4.07 13.38
N VAL A 215 7.02 5.19 12.96
CA VAL A 215 5.74 5.22 12.25
C VAL A 215 5.97 5.76 10.85
N LEU A 216 5.75 4.93 9.86
CA LEU A 216 5.96 5.27 8.46
C LEU A 216 4.62 5.45 7.75
N SER A 217 4.51 6.43 6.84
CA SER A 217 3.36 6.49 5.92
C SER A 217 3.41 5.29 5.00
N CYS A 218 2.28 4.58 4.85
CA CYS A 218 2.21 3.33 4.11
C CYS A 218 0.82 3.14 3.48
N ASN A 219 0.77 2.51 2.32
CA ASN A 219 -0.47 2.06 1.70
C ASN A 219 -0.24 0.82 0.84
N PHE A 220 -1.33 0.14 0.52
CA PHE A 220 -1.31 -1.04 -0.33
C PHE A 220 -2.36 -0.89 -1.42
N ALA A 221 -2.10 -1.50 -2.57
CA ALA A 221 -3.10 -1.66 -3.61
C ALA A 221 -2.92 -3.01 -4.31
N ILE A 222 -4.00 -3.48 -4.92
CA ILE A 222 -4.03 -4.63 -5.80
C ILE A 222 -4.66 -4.21 -7.11
N THR A 223 -4.09 -4.67 -8.21
CA THR A 223 -4.64 -4.53 -9.57
C THR A 223 -5.05 -5.91 -10.05
N ASP A 224 -6.26 -6.01 -10.54
CA ASP A 224 -6.85 -7.22 -11.08
C ASP A 224 -7.14 -7.05 -12.57
N ILE A 225 -6.70 -8.01 -13.37
CA ILE A 225 -6.94 -8.06 -14.82
C ILE A 225 -7.50 -9.43 -15.17
N SER A 226 -8.81 -9.56 -15.08
CA SER A 226 -9.52 -10.82 -15.32
C SER A 226 -9.45 -11.32 -16.77
N TYR A 227 -9.06 -10.50 -17.74
CA TYR A 227 -8.88 -10.88 -19.13
C TYR A 227 -7.69 -10.17 -19.78
N PRO A 228 -6.68 -10.88 -20.22
CA PRO A 228 -5.60 -10.30 -21.03
C PRO A 228 -6.12 -10.02 -22.44
N CYS A 229 -6.89 -8.97 -22.60
CA CYS A 229 -7.22 -8.46 -23.93
C CYS A 229 -6.22 -7.36 -24.27
N PRO A 230 -5.37 -7.54 -25.26
CA PRO A 230 -4.55 -6.45 -25.78
C PRO A 230 -5.45 -5.27 -26.11
N GLY A 231 -5.29 -4.14 -25.41
CA GLY A 231 -6.11 -2.95 -25.62
C GLY A 231 -7.32 -2.81 -24.67
N THR A 232 -7.46 -3.61 -23.64
CA THR A 232 -8.42 -3.31 -22.57
C THR A 232 -7.94 -2.14 -21.75
N GLU A 233 -8.71 -1.04 -21.81
CA GLU A 233 -8.46 0.17 -21.01
C GLU A 233 -8.99 0.02 -19.57
N TYR A 234 -9.51 -1.15 -19.19
CA TYR A 234 -10.22 -1.37 -17.93
C TYR A 234 -9.39 -2.26 -17.01
N ILE A 235 -8.83 -1.63 -15.99
CA ILE A 235 -7.93 -2.26 -15.03
C ILE A 235 -8.45 -1.93 -13.63
N PRO A 236 -9.32 -2.78 -13.03
CA PRO A 236 -9.74 -2.62 -11.66
C PRO A 236 -8.53 -2.47 -10.74
N GLN A 237 -8.57 -1.47 -9.89
CA GLN A 237 -7.57 -1.28 -8.86
C GLN A 237 -8.26 -0.97 -7.54
N MET A 238 -7.87 -1.68 -6.51
CA MET A 238 -8.30 -1.44 -5.14
C MET A 238 -7.13 -0.92 -4.30
N ALA A 239 -7.43 -0.10 -3.30
CA ALA A 239 -6.43 0.39 -2.36
C ALA A 239 -6.93 0.27 -0.92
N TRP A 240 -6.01 0.03 0.01
CA TRP A 240 -6.32 -0.03 1.43
C TRP A 240 -6.96 1.26 1.93
N THR A 241 -6.38 2.39 1.55
CA THR A 241 -6.89 3.72 1.92
C THR A 241 -6.85 4.67 0.72
N GLY A 242 -7.60 5.76 0.82
CA GLY A 242 -7.58 6.85 -0.16
C GLY A 242 -8.35 6.57 -1.43
N ASP A 243 -7.98 7.29 -2.47
CA ASP A 243 -8.59 7.26 -3.80
C ASP A 243 -7.49 7.24 -4.90
N GLN A 244 -7.82 7.62 -6.11
CA GLN A 244 -6.84 7.70 -7.23
C GLN A 244 -5.61 8.58 -6.93
N ASN A 245 -5.66 9.43 -5.90
CA ASN A 245 -4.54 10.29 -5.54
C ASN A 245 -3.43 9.57 -4.78
N ILE A 246 -3.62 8.33 -4.34
CA ILE A 246 -2.56 7.53 -3.68
C ILE A 246 -1.26 7.49 -4.48
N ASN A 247 -1.36 7.57 -5.82
CA ASN A 247 -0.21 7.58 -6.72
C ASN A 247 0.54 8.93 -6.77
N LYS A 248 0.05 9.95 -6.05
CA LYS A 248 0.61 11.31 -6.10
C LYS A 248 0.77 11.93 -4.72
N SER A 249 -0.08 11.52 -3.77
CA SER A 249 -0.25 12.21 -2.50
C SER A 249 -0.19 11.24 -1.33
N PRO A 250 0.89 11.25 -0.55
CA PRO A 250 0.99 10.45 0.66
C PRO A 250 -0.05 10.81 1.74
N SER A 251 -0.71 11.97 1.63
CA SER A 251 -1.84 12.31 2.51
C SER A 251 -3.02 11.34 2.40
N ALA A 252 -3.11 10.60 1.29
CA ALA A 252 -4.10 9.56 1.09
C ALA A 252 -3.69 8.17 1.65
N TRP A 253 -2.48 8.04 2.21
CA TRP A 253 -1.98 6.79 2.75
C TRP A 253 -2.37 6.61 4.22
N GLY A 254 -2.39 5.37 4.66
CA GLY A 254 -2.40 5.01 6.08
C GLY A 254 -0.99 5.06 6.69
N SER A 255 -0.79 4.26 7.72
CA SER A 255 0.50 4.17 8.41
C SER A 255 0.85 2.75 8.83
N VAL A 256 2.13 2.49 9.03
CA VAL A 256 2.64 1.29 9.67
C VAL A 256 3.53 1.66 10.85
N THR A 257 3.31 1.00 11.98
CA THR A 257 4.19 1.11 13.16
C THR A 257 5.11 -0.09 13.20
N LEU A 258 6.42 0.14 13.27
CA LEU A 258 7.42 -0.91 13.48
C LEU A 258 7.42 -1.30 14.96
N ALA A 259 6.94 -2.50 15.30
CA ALA A 259 6.89 -3.01 16.67
C ALA A 259 7.95 -4.09 16.91
N ASP A 260 8.34 -4.25 18.21
CA ASP A 260 9.22 -5.34 18.64
C ASP A 260 8.55 -6.71 18.57
#